data_f43261eb83d90b04a0a3588915d1d962
#
_entry.id   f43261eb83d90b04a0a3588915d1d962
#
_cell.length_a   1.000
_cell.length_b   1.000
_cell.length_c   1.000
_cell.angle_alpha   90.00
_cell.angle_beta   90.00
_cell.angle_gamma   90.00
#
_symmetry.space_group_name_H-M   'P 1'
#
loop_
_entity.id
_entity.type
_entity.pdbx_description
1 polymer ?
#
loop_
_entity_poly.entity_id
_entity_poly.type
_entity_poly.pdbx_seq_one_letter_code
_entity_poly.pdbx_strand_id
1 'polypeptide(L)'
;MAVISMKQLLEAGVHFGHQTRRWNPKMAPYIFTERNGIYIIDLQKTVRKIDEAYAFVRSVAMEGKSVLFVGTKKQAQESIETEAKRCNRYYVNNRWLGGMMTNFRTIKTRIARLNAIDAMEERGEFEVLPKKEVIKLMAEREKLLENLGGIREMKNLPGCLFVVDPRKEHIAVSEARALGIPVVAIVDTNCDPDEIDYVIPGNDDAIRAVKLIAGKMADAVLEGKQGEQAEPAAEAK
;
A
#
# COMPACT_ATOMS: atom_id res chain seq x y z
N MET A 1 -13.16 15.30 -14.80
CA MET A 1 -14.00 15.26 -13.58
C MET A 1 -13.12 14.82 -12.44
N ALA A 2 -13.31 15.39 -11.23
CA ALA A 2 -12.55 14.92 -10.07
C ALA A 2 -12.89 13.46 -9.76
N VAL A 3 -11.88 12.65 -9.46
CA VAL A 3 -12.01 11.20 -9.14
C VAL A 3 -12.84 10.98 -7.87
N ILE A 4 -12.85 11.99 -6.99
CA ILE A 4 -13.56 11.96 -5.71
C ILE A 4 -14.19 13.32 -5.39
N SER A 5 -15.38 13.32 -4.77
CA SER A 5 -16.02 14.55 -4.33
C SER A 5 -15.56 14.97 -2.94
N MET A 6 -15.52 16.28 -2.68
CA MET A 6 -15.23 16.82 -1.35
C MET A 6 -16.19 16.30 -0.28
N LYS A 7 -17.46 16.07 -0.64
CA LYS A 7 -18.48 15.52 0.26
C LYS A 7 -18.10 14.11 0.76
N GLN A 8 -17.64 13.24 -0.14
CA GLN A 8 -17.19 11.88 0.22
C GLN A 8 -15.99 11.91 1.17
N LEU A 9 -15.02 12.82 0.92
CA LEU A 9 -13.88 13.01 1.81
C LEU A 9 -14.28 13.48 3.20
N LEU A 10 -15.24 14.42 3.28
CA LEU A 10 -15.75 14.94 4.53
C LEU A 10 -16.47 13.86 5.34
N GLU A 11 -17.35 13.10 4.70
CA GLU A 11 -18.12 12.00 5.32
C GLU A 11 -17.21 10.85 5.81
N ALA A 12 -16.11 10.59 5.10
CA ALA A 12 -15.10 9.60 5.50
C ALA A 12 -14.17 10.10 6.61
N GLY A 13 -14.21 11.40 6.97
CA GLY A 13 -13.36 11.99 8.01
C GLY A 13 -11.90 12.19 7.59
N VAL A 14 -11.63 12.35 6.29
CA VAL A 14 -10.27 12.55 5.75
C VAL A 14 -9.65 13.88 6.22
N HIS A 15 -10.47 14.86 6.56
CA HIS A 15 -10.04 16.20 6.97
C HIS A 15 -9.47 16.29 8.38
N PHE A 16 -9.65 15.28 9.23
CA PHE A 16 -9.08 15.27 10.57
C PHE A 16 -7.59 14.89 10.51
N GLY A 17 -6.75 15.75 11.04
CA GLY A 17 -5.34 15.45 11.26
C GLY A 17 -5.07 15.04 12.70
N HIS A 18 -3.81 15.04 13.08
CA HIS A 18 -3.36 14.75 14.44
C HIS A 18 -3.42 15.99 15.35
N GLN A 19 -3.19 15.74 16.66
CA GLN A 19 -3.07 16.80 17.66
C GLN A 19 -1.95 17.79 17.28
N THR A 20 -2.18 19.08 17.53
CA THR A 20 -1.24 20.16 17.17
C THR A 20 0.17 19.96 17.68
N ARG A 21 0.36 19.39 18.88
CA ARG A 21 1.67 19.09 19.46
C ARG A 21 2.50 18.04 18.70
N ARG A 22 1.87 17.28 17.81
CA ARG A 22 2.52 16.15 17.08
C ARG A 22 2.78 16.46 15.62
N TRP A 23 2.48 17.66 15.17
CA TRP A 23 2.54 17.99 13.76
C TRP A 23 3.97 18.12 13.23
N ASN A 24 4.11 18.03 11.93
CA ASN A 24 5.33 18.35 11.20
C ASN A 24 5.14 19.74 10.54
N PRO A 25 6.03 20.73 10.77
CA PRO A 25 5.94 22.06 10.15
C PRO A 25 5.87 22.04 8.62
N LYS A 26 6.48 21.05 7.97
CA LYS A 26 6.43 20.88 6.51
C LYS A 26 5.02 20.58 5.99
N MET A 27 4.10 20.15 6.86
CA MET A 27 2.69 19.95 6.52
C MET A 27 1.86 21.25 6.54
N ALA A 28 2.44 22.38 6.96
CA ALA A 28 1.75 23.67 6.99
C ALA A 28 1.00 24.02 5.68
N PRO A 29 1.56 23.76 4.48
CA PRO A 29 0.84 24.04 3.23
C PRO A 29 -0.47 23.28 3.05
N TYR A 30 -0.65 22.13 3.73
CA TYR A 30 -1.81 21.25 3.61
C TYR A 30 -2.85 21.43 4.73
N ILE A 31 -2.54 22.26 5.72
CA ILE A 31 -3.41 22.54 6.86
C ILE A 31 -4.32 23.72 6.53
N PHE A 32 -5.61 23.56 6.78
CA PHE A 32 -6.61 24.62 6.60
C PHE A 32 -6.75 25.48 7.86
N THR A 33 -6.90 24.82 9.03
CA THR A 33 -7.09 25.49 10.33
C THR A 33 -6.82 24.55 11.48
N GLU A 34 -6.89 25.07 12.69
CA GLU A 34 -6.91 24.31 13.93
C GLU A 34 -8.29 24.39 14.59
N ARG A 35 -8.75 23.27 15.15
CA ARG A 35 -9.97 23.22 15.93
C ARG A 35 -9.84 22.24 17.08
N ASN A 36 -10.08 22.69 18.29
CA ASN A 36 -10.01 21.89 19.53
C ASN A 36 -8.65 21.13 19.70
N GLY A 37 -7.55 21.78 19.35
CA GLY A 37 -6.21 21.16 19.48
C GLY A 37 -5.89 20.10 18.42
N ILE A 38 -6.68 20.02 17.34
CA ILE A 38 -6.49 19.11 16.20
C ILE A 38 -6.40 19.94 14.93
N TYR A 39 -5.43 19.64 14.06
CA TYR A 39 -5.34 20.25 12.75
C TYR A 39 -6.39 19.70 11.80
N ILE A 40 -6.95 20.59 11.00
CA ILE A 40 -7.90 20.27 9.92
C ILE A 40 -7.17 20.40 8.60
N ILE A 41 -7.19 19.34 7.81
CA ILE A 41 -6.55 19.27 6.50
C ILE A 41 -7.42 19.96 5.44
N ASP A 42 -6.78 20.65 4.52
CA ASP A 42 -7.44 21.32 3.39
C ASP A 42 -7.90 20.30 2.33
N LEU A 43 -9.19 19.98 2.35
CA LEU A 43 -9.78 19.02 1.41
C LEU A 43 -9.73 19.45 -0.06
N GLN A 44 -9.65 20.76 -0.36
CA GLN A 44 -9.49 21.21 -1.74
C GLN A 44 -8.14 20.75 -2.32
N LYS A 45 -7.09 20.83 -1.49
CA LYS A 45 -5.77 20.31 -1.84
C LYS A 45 -5.77 18.81 -1.91
N THR A 46 -6.45 18.13 -0.97
CA THR A 46 -6.58 16.67 -0.98
C THR A 46 -7.22 16.16 -2.28
N VAL A 47 -8.30 16.78 -2.75
CA VAL A 47 -8.94 16.38 -4.03
C VAL A 47 -7.95 16.47 -5.18
N ARG A 48 -7.24 17.59 -5.32
CA ARG A 48 -6.25 17.79 -6.40
C ARG A 48 -5.12 16.77 -6.33
N LYS A 49 -4.63 16.50 -5.12
CA LYS A 49 -3.54 15.53 -4.90
C LYS A 49 -3.98 14.09 -5.12
N ILE A 50 -5.23 13.76 -4.84
CA ILE A 50 -5.80 12.46 -5.21
C ILE A 50 -5.88 12.33 -6.74
N ASP A 51 -6.33 13.36 -7.45
CA ASP A 51 -6.40 13.33 -8.92
C ASP A 51 -4.99 13.13 -9.55
N GLU A 52 -3.96 13.83 -9.03
CA GLU A 52 -2.56 13.65 -9.45
C GLU A 52 -2.06 12.23 -9.18
N ALA A 53 -2.28 11.71 -7.97
CA ALA A 53 -1.87 10.37 -7.57
C ALA A 53 -2.60 9.28 -8.37
N TYR A 54 -3.90 9.48 -8.63
CA TYR A 54 -4.72 8.58 -9.45
C TYR A 54 -4.18 8.47 -10.86
N ALA A 55 -3.92 9.61 -11.51
CA ALA A 55 -3.37 9.65 -12.85
C ALA A 55 -2.02 8.93 -12.93
N PHE A 56 -1.15 9.14 -11.94
CA PHE A 56 0.14 8.46 -11.85
C PHE A 56 -0.01 6.95 -11.66
N VAL A 57 -0.81 6.49 -10.69
CA VAL A 57 -1.01 5.05 -10.45
C VAL A 57 -1.61 4.36 -11.69
N ARG A 58 -2.54 5.03 -12.36
CA ARG A 58 -3.11 4.56 -13.63
C ARG A 58 -2.03 4.41 -14.71
N SER A 59 -1.12 5.39 -14.88
CA SER A 59 -0.04 5.29 -15.87
C SER A 59 0.91 4.13 -15.57
N VAL A 60 1.27 3.90 -14.31
CA VAL A 60 2.09 2.75 -13.89
C VAL A 60 1.40 1.43 -14.24
N ALA A 61 0.07 1.36 -14.06
CA ALA A 61 -0.70 0.17 -14.40
C ALA A 61 -0.82 -0.04 -15.91
N MET A 62 -0.94 1.03 -16.72
CA MET A 62 -0.93 0.98 -18.19
C MET A 62 0.42 0.49 -18.75
N GLU A 63 1.52 0.78 -18.06
CA GLU A 63 2.85 0.26 -18.41
C GLU A 63 3.05 -1.23 -18.03
N GLY A 64 2.00 -1.92 -17.55
CA GLY A 64 2.09 -3.30 -17.10
C GLY A 64 2.83 -3.49 -15.78
N LYS A 65 3.27 -2.42 -15.12
CA LYS A 65 3.97 -2.47 -13.85
C LYS A 65 3.01 -2.72 -12.69
N SER A 66 3.49 -3.37 -11.63
CA SER A 66 2.68 -3.64 -10.44
C SER A 66 2.74 -2.51 -9.43
N VAL A 67 1.66 -2.36 -8.68
CA VAL A 67 1.56 -1.48 -7.50
C VAL A 67 1.61 -2.33 -6.26
N LEU A 68 2.43 -1.94 -5.27
CA LEU A 68 2.50 -2.59 -3.97
C LEU A 68 1.79 -1.72 -2.92
N PHE A 69 0.72 -2.26 -2.33
CA PHE A 69 -0.05 -1.60 -1.29
C PHE A 69 0.57 -1.90 0.08
N VAL A 70 0.90 -0.87 0.86
CA VAL A 70 1.58 -1.00 2.14
C VAL A 70 0.81 -0.26 3.23
N GLY A 71 0.46 -0.97 4.30
CA GLY A 71 -0.20 -0.37 5.46
C GLY A 71 -0.32 -1.35 6.60
N THR A 72 0.60 -1.26 7.56
CA THR A 72 0.66 -2.17 8.73
C THR A 72 -0.11 -1.63 9.93
N LYS A 73 -0.69 -0.43 9.83
CA LYS A 73 -1.53 0.16 10.86
C LYS A 73 -2.83 -0.64 11.00
N LYS A 74 -3.26 -0.93 12.22
CA LYS A 74 -4.49 -1.73 12.46
C LYS A 74 -5.70 -1.23 11.68
N GLN A 75 -5.82 0.10 11.55
CA GLN A 75 -6.90 0.76 10.82
C GLN A 75 -6.81 0.60 9.30
N ALA A 76 -5.62 0.28 8.78
CA ALA A 76 -5.34 0.15 7.35
C ALA A 76 -5.31 -1.31 6.85
N GLN A 77 -4.94 -2.25 7.72
CA GLN A 77 -4.66 -3.65 7.36
C GLN A 77 -5.72 -4.29 6.46
N GLU A 78 -6.98 -4.24 6.91
CA GLU A 78 -8.10 -4.86 6.19
C GLU A 78 -8.39 -4.15 4.86
N SER A 79 -8.36 -2.81 4.86
CA SER A 79 -8.61 -2.01 3.66
C SER A 79 -7.53 -2.23 2.59
N ILE A 80 -6.27 -2.28 3.00
CA ILE A 80 -5.12 -2.53 2.11
C ILE A 80 -5.22 -3.92 1.47
N GLU A 81 -5.50 -4.94 2.26
CA GLU A 81 -5.65 -6.32 1.77
C GLU A 81 -6.84 -6.44 0.80
N THR A 82 -8.00 -5.91 1.20
CA THR A 82 -9.24 -6.01 0.40
C THR A 82 -9.06 -5.31 -0.95
N GLU A 83 -8.54 -4.09 -0.96
CA GLU A 83 -8.42 -3.31 -2.18
C GLU A 83 -7.29 -3.83 -3.10
N ALA A 84 -6.18 -4.29 -2.53
CA ALA A 84 -5.11 -4.92 -3.31
C ALA A 84 -5.60 -6.22 -3.97
N LYS A 85 -6.32 -7.07 -3.24
CA LYS A 85 -6.94 -8.28 -3.80
C LYS A 85 -7.97 -7.95 -4.88
N ARG A 86 -8.80 -6.91 -4.69
CA ARG A 86 -9.81 -6.46 -5.66
C ARG A 86 -9.19 -6.09 -7.01
N CYS A 87 -8.05 -5.43 -7.01
CA CYS A 87 -7.35 -5.05 -8.24
C CYS A 87 -6.29 -6.07 -8.69
N ASN A 88 -6.19 -7.23 -8.02
CA ASN A 88 -5.20 -8.28 -8.25
C ASN A 88 -3.77 -7.71 -8.24
N ARG A 89 -3.40 -7.09 -7.12
CA ARG A 89 -2.07 -6.52 -6.84
C ARG A 89 -1.55 -6.98 -5.48
N TYR A 90 -0.29 -6.70 -5.23
CA TYR A 90 0.44 -7.15 -4.05
C TYR A 90 0.20 -6.22 -2.86
N TYR A 91 0.33 -6.77 -1.65
CA TYR A 91 0.16 -5.98 -0.43
C TYR A 91 1.06 -6.47 0.71
N VAL A 92 1.34 -5.54 1.64
CA VAL A 92 1.97 -5.80 2.93
C VAL A 92 1.12 -5.11 3.99
N ASN A 93 0.39 -5.89 4.80
CA ASN A 93 -0.56 -5.37 5.78
C ASN A 93 -0.22 -5.73 7.23
N ASN A 94 0.75 -6.61 7.50
CA ASN A 94 1.12 -6.97 8.86
C ASN A 94 2.41 -6.26 9.30
N ARG A 95 3.54 -6.63 8.73
CA ARG A 95 4.84 -6.03 9.06
C ARG A 95 5.73 -5.93 7.83
N TRP A 96 6.30 -4.75 7.62
CA TRP A 96 7.38 -4.60 6.65
C TRP A 96 8.66 -5.20 7.20
N LEU A 97 9.21 -6.18 6.52
CA LEU A 97 10.50 -6.78 6.86
C LEU A 97 11.61 -5.97 6.20
N GLY A 98 12.60 -5.52 6.97
CA GLY A 98 13.74 -4.79 6.41
C GLY A 98 14.42 -5.60 5.29
N GLY A 99 14.70 -4.95 4.16
CA GLY A 99 15.24 -5.60 2.97
C GLY A 99 14.18 -6.24 2.07
N MET A 100 12.88 -5.98 2.29
CA MET A 100 11.81 -6.58 1.50
C MET A 100 11.93 -6.27 0.00
N MET A 101 12.44 -5.10 -0.36
CA MET A 101 12.73 -4.72 -1.75
C MET A 101 14.23 -4.66 -2.01
N THR A 102 15.02 -4.05 -1.14
CA THR A 102 16.48 -3.91 -1.32
C THR A 102 17.22 -5.24 -1.26
N ASN A 103 16.67 -6.25 -0.57
CA ASN A 103 17.16 -7.63 -0.56
C ASN A 103 16.10 -8.62 -1.05
N PHE A 104 15.44 -8.28 -2.14
CA PHE A 104 14.33 -9.04 -2.70
C PHE A 104 14.71 -10.49 -3.05
N ARG A 105 15.98 -10.73 -3.44
CA ARG A 105 16.48 -12.09 -3.69
C ARG A 105 16.33 -13.00 -2.45
N THR A 106 16.68 -12.49 -1.27
CA THR A 106 16.52 -13.23 -0.01
C THR A 106 15.04 -13.43 0.34
N ILE A 107 14.19 -12.42 0.10
CA ILE A 107 12.74 -12.53 0.30
C ILE A 107 12.16 -13.63 -0.59
N LYS A 108 12.58 -13.73 -1.86
CA LYS A 108 12.18 -14.83 -2.76
C LYS A 108 12.55 -16.21 -2.22
N THR A 109 13.68 -16.37 -1.54
CA THR A 109 14.04 -17.66 -0.93
C THR A 109 13.10 -18.01 0.24
N ARG A 110 12.61 -17.01 0.98
CA ARG A 110 11.61 -17.22 2.04
C ARG A 110 10.23 -17.54 1.49
N ILE A 111 9.84 -16.91 0.39
CA ILE A 111 8.62 -17.27 -0.33
C ILE A 111 8.71 -18.68 -0.90
N ALA A 112 9.86 -19.08 -1.47
CA ALA A 112 10.08 -20.44 -1.93
C ALA A 112 9.97 -21.46 -0.77
N ARG A 113 10.45 -21.11 0.43
CA ARG A 113 10.28 -21.93 1.63
C ARG A 113 8.83 -22.10 2.03
N LEU A 114 8.02 -21.01 1.98
CA LEU A 114 6.57 -21.08 2.21
C LEU A 114 5.90 -22.04 1.22
N ASN A 115 6.22 -21.91 -0.07
CA ASN A 115 5.69 -22.79 -1.11
C ASN A 115 6.10 -24.25 -0.92
N ALA A 116 7.33 -24.48 -0.45
CA ALA A 116 7.83 -25.84 -0.16
C ALA A 116 7.04 -26.49 1.00
N ILE A 117 6.73 -25.72 2.06
CA ILE A 117 5.95 -26.23 3.20
C ILE A 117 4.52 -26.57 2.76
N ASP A 118 3.87 -25.70 1.96
CA ASP A 118 2.54 -25.98 1.40
C ASP A 118 2.55 -27.25 0.53
N ALA A 119 3.57 -27.42 -0.34
CA ALA A 119 3.71 -28.60 -1.17
C ALA A 119 3.98 -29.89 -0.36
N MET A 120 4.66 -29.82 0.79
CA MET A 120 4.83 -30.96 1.71
C MET A 120 3.48 -31.38 2.31
N GLU A 121 2.64 -30.42 2.70
CA GLU A 121 1.30 -30.68 3.22
C GLU A 121 0.41 -31.34 2.15
N GLU A 122 0.40 -30.79 0.92
CA GLU A 122 -0.37 -31.33 -0.21
C GLU A 122 0.05 -32.77 -0.60
N ARG A 123 1.33 -33.11 -0.45
CA ARG A 123 1.85 -34.45 -0.73
C ARG A 123 1.66 -35.45 0.43
N GLY A 124 1.06 -35.01 1.55
CA GLY A 124 0.83 -35.85 2.73
C GLY A 124 2.11 -36.18 3.54
N GLU A 125 3.22 -35.46 3.30
CA GLU A 125 4.50 -35.72 4.00
C GLU A 125 4.39 -35.51 5.51
N PHE A 126 3.41 -34.68 5.97
CA PHE A 126 3.19 -34.43 7.39
C PHE A 126 2.69 -35.67 8.16
N GLU A 127 2.11 -36.66 7.48
CA GLU A 127 1.66 -37.91 8.11
C GLU A 127 2.85 -38.81 8.55
N VAL A 128 3.99 -38.71 7.86
CA VAL A 128 5.19 -39.49 8.12
C VAL A 128 6.13 -38.81 9.13
N LEU A 129 5.99 -37.50 9.32
CA LEU A 129 6.87 -36.71 10.18
C LEU A 129 6.46 -36.81 11.67
N PRO A 130 7.42 -36.69 12.62
CA PRO A 130 7.12 -36.59 14.03
C PRO A 130 6.23 -35.36 14.31
N LYS A 131 5.22 -35.52 15.18
CA LYS A 131 4.27 -34.42 15.52
C LYS A 131 4.96 -33.10 15.90
N LYS A 132 6.10 -33.17 16.61
CA LYS A 132 6.87 -31.99 17.01
C LYS A 132 7.43 -31.21 15.83
N GLU A 133 7.82 -31.91 14.76
CA GLU A 133 8.33 -31.26 13.53
C GLU A 133 7.20 -30.64 12.72
N VAL A 134 6.06 -31.34 12.60
CA VAL A 134 4.87 -30.79 11.95
C VAL A 134 4.43 -29.48 12.61
N ILE A 135 4.37 -29.45 13.95
CA ILE A 135 4.01 -28.21 14.69
C ILE A 135 4.98 -27.07 14.38
N LYS A 136 6.29 -27.34 14.28
CA LYS A 136 7.29 -26.32 13.91
C LYS A 136 7.11 -25.81 12.50
N LEU A 137 6.87 -26.71 11.54
CA LEU A 137 6.63 -26.37 10.14
C LEU A 137 5.36 -25.53 9.99
N MET A 138 4.28 -25.89 10.66
CA MET A 138 3.04 -25.13 10.67
C MET A 138 3.21 -23.74 11.27
N ALA A 139 3.95 -23.60 12.38
CA ALA A 139 4.26 -22.29 12.98
C ALA A 139 5.18 -21.43 12.07
N GLU A 140 6.13 -22.06 11.36
CA GLU A 140 6.97 -21.38 10.37
C GLU A 140 6.10 -20.88 9.20
N ARG A 141 5.25 -21.75 8.66
CA ARG A 141 4.29 -21.45 7.57
C ARG A 141 3.40 -20.26 7.92
N GLU A 142 2.77 -20.28 9.10
CA GLU A 142 1.88 -19.21 9.55
C GLU A 142 2.60 -17.84 9.57
N LYS A 143 3.81 -17.78 10.15
CA LYS A 143 4.62 -16.56 10.17
C LYS A 143 5.02 -16.07 8.78
N LEU A 144 5.36 -16.99 7.88
CA LEU A 144 5.71 -16.63 6.50
C LEU A 144 4.48 -16.14 5.74
N LEU A 145 3.35 -16.80 5.89
CA LEU A 145 2.09 -16.43 5.26
C LEU A 145 1.61 -15.05 5.73
N GLU A 146 1.66 -14.80 7.04
CA GLU A 146 1.25 -13.55 7.65
C GLU A 146 2.05 -12.34 7.12
N ASN A 147 3.36 -12.50 6.91
CA ASN A 147 4.23 -11.39 6.52
C ASN A 147 4.51 -11.31 5.01
N LEU A 148 4.47 -12.42 4.30
CA LEU A 148 4.86 -12.52 2.89
C LEU A 148 3.72 -12.98 1.98
N GLY A 149 2.57 -13.38 2.53
CA GLY A 149 1.45 -13.89 1.75
C GLY A 149 0.97 -12.93 0.67
N GLY A 150 0.89 -11.63 0.98
CA GLY A 150 0.46 -10.62 0.02
C GLY A 150 1.43 -10.34 -1.13
N ILE A 151 2.68 -10.79 -1.03
CA ILE A 151 3.71 -10.65 -2.07
C ILE A 151 4.17 -12.01 -2.63
N ARG A 152 3.47 -13.09 -2.30
CA ARG A 152 3.85 -14.47 -2.66
C ARG A 152 4.06 -14.64 -4.17
N GLU A 153 3.24 -14.02 -4.99
CA GLU A 153 3.30 -14.11 -6.44
C GLU A 153 4.11 -13.00 -7.12
N MET A 154 4.73 -12.13 -6.33
CA MET A 154 5.51 -11.00 -6.85
C MET A 154 6.81 -11.48 -7.47
N LYS A 155 6.91 -11.43 -8.80
CA LYS A 155 8.09 -11.89 -9.56
C LYS A 155 9.18 -10.82 -9.64
N ASN A 156 8.78 -9.57 -9.79
CA ASN A 156 9.66 -8.40 -9.99
C ASN A 156 9.34 -7.32 -8.96
N LEU A 157 10.24 -6.36 -8.77
CA LEU A 157 10.00 -5.17 -7.97
C LEU A 157 8.79 -4.38 -8.52
N PRO A 158 7.99 -3.73 -7.64
CA PRO A 158 6.85 -2.95 -8.06
C PRO A 158 7.28 -1.67 -8.79
N GLY A 159 6.41 -1.16 -9.68
CA GLY A 159 6.60 0.12 -10.35
C GLY A 159 6.31 1.32 -9.46
N CYS A 160 5.48 1.17 -8.42
CA CYS A 160 5.28 2.16 -7.37
C CYS A 160 4.76 1.51 -6.08
N LEU A 161 4.90 2.24 -4.95
CA LEU A 161 4.29 1.91 -3.67
C LEU A 161 3.10 2.83 -3.42
N PHE A 162 2.02 2.26 -2.86
CA PHE A 162 0.97 3.02 -2.19
C PHE A 162 1.07 2.77 -0.69
N VAL A 163 1.36 3.80 0.09
CA VAL A 163 1.69 3.69 1.53
C VAL A 163 0.66 4.43 2.38
N VAL A 164 0.24 3.81 3.48
CA VAL A 164 -0.58 4.44 4.52
C VAL A 164 0.29 4.70 5.74
N ASP A 165 0.38 5.95 6.18
CA ASP A 165 1.25 6.40 7.27
C ASP A 165 2.76 6.20 6.97
N PRO A 166 3.37 7.06 6.14
CA PRO A 166 4.80 6.93 5.80
C PRO A 166 5.73 7.04 7.00
N ARG A 167 5.30 7.69 8.09
CA ARG A 167 6.08 7.76 9.32
C ARG A 167 6.24 6.39 9.98
N LYS A 168 5.17 5.57 9.97
CA LYS A 168 5.21 4.20 10.46
C LYS A 168 5.96 3.29 9.49
N GLU A 169 5.74 3.46 8.22
CA GLU A 169 6.31 2.66 7.14
C GLU A 169 7.63 3.23 6.60
N HIS A 170 8.38 3.98 7.43
CA HIS A 170 9.61 4.69 7.02
C HIS A 170 10.66 3.77 6.40
N ILE A 171 10.73 2.48 6.79
CA ILE A 171 11.65 1.51 6.19
C ILE A 171 11.25 1.24 4.73
N ALA A 172 9.95 1.04 4.46
CA ALA A 172 9.43 0.82 3.12
C ALA A 172 9.71 2.02 2.21
N VAL A 173 9.44 3.24 2.71
CA VAL A 173 9.72 4.49 1.99
C VAL A 173 11.21 4.65 1.70
N SER A 174 12.08 4.40 2.70
CA SER A 174 13.55 4.47 2.52
C SER A 174 14.06 3.47 1.48
N GLU A 175 13.54 2.24 1.49
CA GLU A 175 13.92 1.23 0.51
C GLU A 175 13.43 1.59 -0.90
N ALA A 176 12.21 2.12 -1.03
CA ALA A 176 11.66 2.58 -2.31
C ALA A 176 12.54 3.68 -2.90
N ARG A 177 12.89 4.69 -2.10
CA ARG A 177 13.77 5.79 -2.52
C ARG A 177 15.16 5.31 -2.93
N ALA A 178 15.75 4.38 -2.18
CA ALA A 178 17.05 3.79 -2.50
C ALA A 178 17.05 3.06 -3.85
N LEU A 179 15.89 2.53 -4.27
CA LEU A 179 15.70 1.81 -5.53
C LEU A 179 15.13 2.69 -6.66
N GLY A 180 14.85 3.97 -6.39
CA GLY A 180 14.21 4.87 -7.35
C GLY A 180 12.76 4.48 -7.68
N ILE A 181 12.06 3.81 -6.76
CA ILE A 181 10.66 3.42 -6.92
C ILE A 181 9.78 4.54 -6.35
N PRO A 182 8.90 5.16 -7.16
CA PRO A 182 8.03 6.23 -6.71
C PRO A 182 7.07 5.80 -5.60
N VAL A 183 6.82 6.72 -4.65
CA VAL A 183 5.93 6.50 -3.51
C VAL A 183 4.73 7.43 -3.58
N VAL A 184 3.54 6.85 -3.57
CA VAL A 184 2.25 7.51 -3.35
C VAL A 184 1.85 7.24 -1.90
N ALA A 185 1.53 8.25 -1.10
CA ALA A 185 1.17 7.98 0.29
C ALA A 185 0.03 8.87 0.82
N ILE A 186 -0.77 8.29 1.73
CA ILE A 186 -1.65 9.06 2.61
C ILE A 186 -0.76 9.66 3.70
N VAL A 187 -0.69 10.99 3.73
CA VAL A 187 0.20 11.75 4.60
C VAL A 187 -0.63 12.59 5.56
N ASP A 188 -0.57 12.24 6.83
CA ASP A 188 -1.23 13.02 7.88
C ASP A 188 -0.32 14.16 8.38
N THR A 189 -0.84 15.03 9.21
CA THR A 189 -0.18 16.25 9.71
C THR A 189 1.11 15.98 10.53
N ASN A 190 1.38 14.75 10.95
CA ASN A 190 2.55 14.33 11.73
C ASN A 190 3.69 13.73 10.88
N CYS A 191 3.50 13.64 9.56
CA CYS A 191 4.45 13.02 8.63
C CYS A 191 5.32 14.05 7.90
N ASP A 192 6.41 13.62 7.28
CA ASP A 192 7.25 14.45 6.39
C ASP A 192 6.79 14.26 4.93
N PRO A 193 6.24 15.29 4.26
CA PRO A 193 5.81 15.18 2.88
C PRO A 193 6.97 15.14 1.87
N ASP A 194 8.19 15.61 2.23
CA ASP A 194 9.33 15.67 1.32
C ASP A 194 9.91 14.28 0.97
N GLU A 195 9.53 13.27 1.74
CA GLU A 195 9.94 11.89 1.46
C GLU A 195 9.06 11.18 0.44
N ILE A 196 7.96 11.82 0.01
CA ILE A 196 6.90 11.22 -0.80
C ILE A 196 6.76 11.93 -2.14
N ASP A 197 6.74 11.17 -3.23
CA ASP A 197 6.63 11.72 -4.58
C ASP A 197 5.20 12.25 -4.87
N TYR A 198 4.19 11.49 -4.45
CA TYR A 198 2.78 11.84 -4.60
C TYR A 198 2.08 11.86 -3.25
N VAL A 199 2.08 13.04 -2.65
CA VAL A 199 1.47 13.29 -1.33
C VAL A 199 -0.05 13.38 -1.46
N ILE A 200 -0.78 12.54 -0.71
CA ILE A 200 -2.23 12.65 -0.52
C ILE A 200 -2.46 13.11 0.92
N PRO A 201 -2.71 14.40 1.17
CA PRO A 201 -2.96 14.88 2.53
C PRO A 201 -4.27 14.30 3.06
N GLY A 202 -4.24 13.61 4.17
CA GLY A 202 -5.43 12.96 4.70
C GLY A 202 -5.19 12.20 6.00
N ASN A 203 -6.29 11.86 6.66
CA ASN A 203 -6.31 11.10 7.90
C ASN A 203 -5.93 9.64 7.64
N ASP A 204 -4.88 9.18 8.29
CA ASP A 204 -4.38 7.80 8.20
C ASP A 204 -4.87 6.90 9.36
N ASP A 205 -5.61 7.47 10.34
CA ASP A 205 -6.18 6.76 11.49
C ASP A 205 -7.64 6.36 11.30
N ALA A 206 -8.36 7.00 10.39
CA ALA A 206 -9.77 6.71 10.15
C ALA A 206 -9.93 5.58 9.11
N ILE A 207 -10.47 4.42 9.53
CA ILE A 207 -10.70 3.26 8.65
C ILE A 207 -11.45 3.65 7.38
N ARG A 208 -12.49 4.52 7.48
CA ARG A 208 -13.28 4.97 6.32
C ARG A 208 -12.45 5.82 5.36
N ALA A 209 -11.56 6.67 5.88
CA ALA A 209 -10.68 7.52 5.08
C ALA A 209 -9.67 6.67 4.30
N VAL A 210 -9.00 5.74 4.98
CA VAL A 210 -8.06 4.81 4.36
C VAL A 210 -8.74 3.95 3.30
N LYS A 211 -9.90 3.36 3.61
CA LYS A 211 -10.68 2.55 2.66
C LYS A 211 -11.08 3.34 1.42
N LEU A 212 -11.54 4.57 1.59
CA LEU A 212 -11.96 5.42 0.48
C LEU A 212 -10.79 5.74 -0.47
N ILE A 213 -9.64 6.13 0.08
CA ILE A 213 -8.47 6.50 -0.73
C ILE A 213 -7.82 5.27 -1.35
N ALA A 214 -7.63 4.19 -0.58
CA ALA A 214 -7.11 2.92 -1.09
C ALA A 214 -8.00 2.35 -2.21
N GLY A 215 -9.33 2.45 -2.06
CA GLY A 215 -10.28 2.08 -3.08
C GLY A 215 -10.11 2.86 -4.37
N LYS A 216 -9.83 4.18 -4.29
CA LYS A 216 -9.55 5.00 -5.47
C LYS A 216 -8.23 4.62 -6.16
N MET A 217 -7.20 4.30 -5.39
CA MET A 217 -5.93 3.81 -5.97
C MET A 217 -6.12 2.44 -6.65
N ALA A 218 -6.94 1.57 -6.08
CA ALA A 218 -7.30 0.30 -6.71
C ALA A 218 -8.15 0.50 -8.00
N ASP A 219 -9.07 1.48 -8.01
CA ASP A 219 -9.82 1.86 -9.21
C ASP A 219 -8.87 2.34 -10.33
N ALA A 220 -7.85 3.15 -9.99
CA ALA A 220 -6.82 3.59 -10.95
C ALA A 220 -6.06 2.42 -11.57
N VAL A 221 -5.70 1.41 -10.76
CA VAL A 221 -5.04 0.19 -11.25
C VAL A 221 -5.95 -0.59 -12.21
N LEU A 222 -7.24 -0.74 -11.87
CA LEU A 222 -8.21 -1.45 -12.72
C LEU A 222 -8.43 -0.73 -14.05
N GLU A 223 -8.57 0.60 -14.02
CA GLU A 223 -8.71 1.41 -15.22
C GLU A 223 -7.46 1.33 -16.12
N GLY A 224 -6.25 1.38 -15.52
CA GLY A 224 -4.99 1.24 -16.25
C GLY A 224 -4.86 -0.10 -16.97
N LYS A 225 -5.25 -1.20 -16.32
CA LYS A 225 -5.27 -2.55 -16.94
C LYS A 225 -6.23 -2.67 -18.11
N GLN A 226 -7.39 -2.00 -18.05
CA GLN A 226 -8.34 -2.00 -19.17
C GLN A 226 -7.77 -1.23 -20.37
N GLY A 227 -7.02 -0.15 -20.14
CA GLY A 227 -6.31 0.60 -21.18
C GLY A 227 -5.22 -0.24 -21.86
N GLU A 228 -4.43 -1.02 -21.10
CA GLU A 228 -3.42 -1.94 -21.63
C GLU A 228 -4.01 -2.97 -22.61
N GLN A 229 -5.23 -3.46 -22.35
CA GLN A 229 -5.91 -4.43 -23.23
C GLN A 229 -6.48 -3.80 -24.51
N ALA A 230 -6.67 -2.48 -24.54
CA ALA A 230 -7.26 -1.78 -25.68
C ALA A 230 -6.23 -1.31 -26.71
N GLU A 231 -4.97 -1.05 -26.32
CA GLU A 231 -3.91 -0.56 -27.22
C GLU A 231 -3.30 -1.58 -28.21
N PRO A 232 -3.18 -2.89 -27.92
CA PRO A 232 -2.55 -3.80 -28.88
C PRO A 232 -3.34 -4.05 -30.16
N ALA A 233 -4.57 -3.54 -30.27
CA ALA A 233 -5.38 -3.69 -31.49
C ALA A 233 -5.23 -2.55 -32.51
N ALA A 234 -4.57 -1.45 -32.17
CA ALA A 234 -4.44 -0.25 -33.02
C ALA A 234 -3.13 -0.19 -33.83
N GLU A 235 -2.07 -0.92 -33.46
CA GLU A 235 -0.77 -0.91 -34.17
C GLU A 235 -0.59 -2.05 -35.19
N ALA A 236 -1.63 -2.86 -35.43
CA ALA A 236 -1.60 -3.94 -36.42
C ALA A 236 -2.46 -3.61 -37.66
N LYS A 237 -2.25 -2.40 -38.26
CA LYS A 237 -2.76 -2.10 -39.60
C LYS A 237 -1.76 -1.28 -40.40
#